data_7e33732db6b57b52ce41bdc3a305c76a
#
_entry.id   7e33732db6b57b52ce41bdc3a305c76a
#
_cell.length_a   1.000
_cell.length_b   1.000
_cell.length_c   1.000
_cell.angle_alpha   90.00
_cell.angle_beta   90.00
_cell.angle_gamma   90.00
#
_symmetry.space_group_name_H-M   'P 1'
#
loop_
_entity.id
_entity.type
_entity.pdbx_description
1 polymer ?
#
loop_
_entity_poly.entity_id
_entity_poly.type
_entity_poly.pdbx_seq_one_letter_code
_entity_poly.pdbx_strand_id
1 'polypeptide(L)'
;MEENTKPLNLEYLDEISAGDIQFKKDLIKIFLAQIPEFVTNLKMYYASNDLKNLAKEAHTAKSSVLIFGMDNTGASLKRLQILAEENNTGEIQKIIQSVEKELETMSVPLTDFVNS
;
A
#
# COMPACT_ATOMS: atom_id res chain seq x y z
N MET A 1 21.79 -10.37 -6.81
CA MET A 1 21.25 -10.23 -6.71
C MET A 1 20.30 -10.11 -6.63
N GLU A 2 20.26 -9.95 -7.05
CA GLU A 2 19.52 -9.68 -6.96
C GLU A 2 18.47 -9.65 -6.77
N GLU A 3 18.23 -9.76 -6.89
CA GLU A 3 17.45 -9.84 -6.60
C GLU A 3 16.56 -9.75 -6.13
N ASN A 4 16.46 -9.85 -5.96
CA ASN A 4 15.83 -9.77 -5.25
C ASN A 4 15.02 -9.11 -4.81
N THR A 5 15.09 -8.88 -4.99
CA THR A 5 14.38 -7.66 -4.82
C THR A 5 13.18 -7.57 -5.72
N LYS A 6 12.43 -8.54 -5.74
CA LYS A 6 11.11 -8.43 -6.28
C LYS A 6 10.27 -7.80 -5.23
N PRO A 7 9.96 -6.50 -5.35
CA PRO A 7 9.08 -5.86 -4.39
C PRO A 7 7.64 -6.39 -4.48
N LEU A 8 7.32 -7.09 -5.55
CA LEU A 8 5.96 -7.57 -5.80
C LEU A 8 5.94 -9.10 -5.70
N ASN A 9 5.17 -9.60 -4.76
CA ASN A 9 4.96 -11.05 -4.58
C ASN A 9 3.48 -11.34 -4.64
N LEU A 10 3.03 -12.01 -5.70
CA LEU A 10 1.62 -12.26 -5.94
C LEU A 10 1.17 -13.66 -5.54
N GLU A 11 1.97 -14.37 -4.74
CA GLU A 11 1.61 -15.72 -4.29
C GLU A 11 0.26 -15.77 -3.59
N TYR A 12 0.05 -14.84 -2.65
CA TYR A 12 -1.21 -14.81 -1.91
C TYR A 12 -2.37 -14.47 -2.84
N LEU A 13 -2.17 -13.54 -3.74
CA LEU A 13 -3.18 -13.17 -4.72
C LEU A 13 -3.51 -14.36 -5.62
N ASP A 14 -2.51 -15.12 -6.03
CA ASP A 14 -2.72 -16.33 -6.83
C ASP A 14 -3.55 -17.35 -6.07
N GLU A 15 -3.30 -17.52 -4.78
CA GLU A 15 -4.05 -18.44 -3.95
C GLU A 15 -5.53 -18.07 -3.87
N ILE A 16 -5.83 -16.80 -3.57
CA ILE A 16 -7.23 -16.39 -3.40
C ILE A 16 -7.99 -16.31 -4.71
N SER A 17 -7.29 -16.14 -5.82
CA SER A 17 -7.95 -16.13 -7.14
C SER A 17 -8.08 -17.52 -7.74
N ALA A 18 -7.40 -18.51 -7.17
CA ALA A 18 -7.53 -19.93 -7.53
C ALA A 18 -7.41 -20.18 -9.03
N GLY A 19 -6.49 -19.46 -9.69
CA GLY A 19 -6.24 -19.61 -11.12
C GLY A 19 -7.18 -18.83 -12.02
N ASP A 20 -8.12 -18.08 -11.45
CA ASP A 20 -9.04 -17.24 -12.22
C ASP A 20 -8.35 -15.95 -12.58
N ILE A 21 -7.86 -15.86 -13.82
CA ILE A 21 -7.11 -14.69 -14.29
C ILE A 21 -7.96 -13.42 -14.28
N GLN A 22 -9.24 -13.53 -14.64
CA GLN A 22 -10.10 -12.37 -14.67
C GLN A 22 -10.35 -11.83 -13.26
N PHE A 23 -10.60 -12.73 -12.30
CA PHE A 23 -10.78 -12.33 -10.92
C PHE A 23 -9.52 -11.65 -10.39
N LYS A 24 -8.36 -12.20 -10.72
CA LYS A 24 -7.08 -11.62 -10.32
C LYS A 24 -6.91 -10.22 -10.87
N LYS A 25 -7.22 -10.02 -12.16
CA LYS A 25 -7.14 -8.69 -12.79
C LYS A 25 -8.12 -7.72 -12.15
N ASP A 26 -9.32 -8.19 -11.80
CA ASP A 26 -10.32 -7.34 -11.16
C ASP A 26 -9.84 -6.84 -9.80
N LEU A 27 -9.23 -7.73 -9.00
CA LEU A 27 -8.69 -7.35 -7.70
C LEU A 27 -7.56 -6.31 -7.85
N ILE A 28 -6.70 -6.50 -8.86
CA ILE A 28 -5.62 -5.56 -9.12
C ILE A 28 -6.19 -4.19 -9.53
N LYS A 29 -7.23 -4.17 -10.36
CA LYS A 29 -7.87 -2.91 -10.76
C LYS A 29 -8.43 -2.15 -9.56
N ILE A 30 -9.06 -2.87 -8.64
CA ILE A 30 -9.59 -2.26 -7.43
C ILE A 30 -8.46 -1.63 -6.61
N PHE A 31 -7.36 -2.37 -6.45
CA PHE A 31 -6.21 -1.87 -5.71
C PHE A 31 -5.59 -0.65 -6.38
N LEU A 32 -5.44 -0.69 -7.71
CA LEU A 32 -4.88 0.44 -8.45
C LEU A 32 -5.73 1.70 -8.26
N ALA A 33 -7.05 1.54 -8.19
CA ALA A 33 -7.94 2.67 -7.94
C ALA A 33 -7.82 3.18 -6.50
N GLN A 34 -7.48 2.31 -5.55
CA GLN A 34 -7.31 2.70 -4.14
C GLN A 34 -6.02 3.45 -3.88
N ILE A 35 -4.98 3.22 -4.69
CA ILE A 35 -3.67 3.81 -4.43
C ILE A 35 -3.72 5.33 -4.30
N PRO A 36 -4.28 6.09 -5.27
CA PRO A 36 -4.33 7.55 -5.12
C PRO A 36 -5.19 7.99 -3.94
N GLU A 37 -6.23 7.22 -3.59
CA GLU A 37 -7.05 7.53 -2.43
C GLU A 37 -6.26 7.38 -1.13
N PHE A 38 -5.51 6.28 -0.99
CA PHE A 38 -4.67 6.09 0.18
C PHE A 38 -3.69 7.24 0.34
N VAL A 39 -2.98 7.59 -0.72
CA VAL A 39 -1.97 8.65 -0.67
C VAL A 39 -2.60 9.99 -0.31
N THR A 40 -3.70 10.34 -0.97
CA THR A 40 -4.39 11.60 -0.71
C THR A 40 -4.87 11.67 0.73
N ASN A 41 -5.48 10.59 1.23
CA ASN A 41 -6.00 10.57 2.58
C ASN A 41 -4.90 10.64 3.63
N LEU A 42 -3.80 9.91 3.43
CA LEU A 42 -2.68 9.97 4.38
C LEU A 42 -2.12 11.38 4.47
N LYS A 43 -1.94 12.05 3.32
CA LYS A 43 -1.41 13.41 3.29
C LYS A 43 -2.39 14.39 3.94
N MET A 44 -3.68 14.25 3.64
CA MET A 44 -4.71 15.15 4.17
C MET A 44 -4.82 15.04 5.69
N TYR A 45 -4.88 13.82 6.21
CA TYR A 45 -4.99 13.63 7.64
C TYR A 45 -3.74 14.12 8.37
N TYR A 46 -2.57 13.92 7.78
CA TYR A 46 -1.34 14.44 8.36
C TYR A 46 -1.36 15.97 8.39
N ALA A 47 -1.74 16.60 7.27
CA ALA A 47 -1.75 18.05 7.15
C ALA A 47 -2.72 18.71 8.14
N SER A 48 -3.86 18.05 8.40
CA SER A 48 -4.86 18.56 9.33
C SER A 48 -4.61 18.10 10.78
N ASN A 49 -3.51 17.39 11.02
CA ASN A 49 -3.16 16.83 12.33
C ASN A 49 -4.26 15.92 12.88
N ASP A 50 -4.95 15.22 11.99
CA ASP A 50 -5.99 14.27 12.37
C ASP A 50 -5.36 12.88 12.51
N LEU A 51 -4.64 12.70 13.63
CA LEU A 51 -3.84 11.49 13.82
C LEU A 51 -4.68 10.25 14.01
N LYS A 52 -5.88 10.40 14.53
CA LYS A 52 -6.78 9.26 14.72
C LYS A 52 -7.17 8.66 13.37
N ASN A 53 -7.60 9.50 12.42
CA ASN A 53 -7.98 9.02 11.10
C ASN A 53 -6.76 8.64 10.28
N LEU A 54 -5.62 9.30 10.50
CA LEU A 54 -4.36 8.89 9.87
C LEU A 54 -4.02 7.45 10.24
N ALA A 55 -4.13 7.09 11.52
CA ALA A 55 -3.86 5.73 11.97
C ALA A 55 -4.82 4.72 11.33
N LYS A 56 -6.10 5.07 11.23
CA LYS A 56 -7.09 4.20 10.62
C LYS A 56 -6.81 3.97 9.13
N GLU A 57 -6.45 5.03 8.43
CA GLU A 57 -6.15 4.94 7.00
C GLU A 57 -4.90 4.09 6.78
N ALA A 58 -3.87 4.28 7.61
CA ALA A 58 -2.66 3.49 7.52
C ALA A 58 -2.95 2.00 7.73
N HIS A 59 -3.82 1.69 8.67
CA HIS A 59 -4.21 0.31 8.94
C HIS A 59 -4.93 -0.30 7.73
N THR A 60 -5.86 0.44 7.14
CA THR A 60 -6.61 -0.02 5.98
C THR A 60 -5.68 -0.24 4.79
N ALA A 61 -4.80 0.73 4.53
CA ALA A 61 -3.85 0.62 3.42
C ALA A 61 -2.89 -0.54 3.63
N LYS A 62 -2.45 -0.78 4.87
CA LYS A 62 -1.57 -1.90 5.19
C LYS A 62 -2.23 -3.22 4.79
N SER A 63 -3.49 -3.40 5.15
CA SER A 63 -4.21 -4.63 4.84
C SER A 63 -4.28 -4.86 3.33
N SER A 64 -4.49 -3.79 2.57
CA SER A 64 -4.56 -3.90 1.11
C SER A 64 -3.22 -4.24 0.48
N VAL A 65 -2.14 -3.54 0.89
CA VAL A 65 -0.83 -3.76 0.25
C VAL A 65 -0.30 -5.17 0.55
N LEU A 66 -0.64 -5.74 1.71
CA LEU A 66 -0.17 -7.08 2.05
C LEU A 66 -0.78 -8.15 1.15
N ILE A 67 -2.00 -7.93 0.64
CA ILE A 67 -2.61 -8.85 -0.32
C ILE A 67 -1.74 -8.96 -1.58
N PHE A 68 -1.07 -7.88 -1.94
CA PHE A 68 -0.25 -7.82 -3.15
C PHE A 68 1.24 -8.04 -2.86
N GLY A 69 1.56 -8.59 -1.68
CA GLY A 69 2.91 -8.98 -1.34
C GLY A 69 3.87 -7.83 -1.08
N MET A 70 3.35 -6.64 -0.85
CA MET A 70 4.17 -5.46 -0.60
C MET A 70 4.53 -5.38 0.88
N ASP A 71 5.37 -6.32 1.32
CA ASP A 71 5.67 -6.49 2.75
C ASP A 71 6.37 -5.27 3.35
N ASN A 72 7.29 -4.67 2.60
CA ASN A 72 8.01 -3.50 3.09
C ASN A 72 7.08 -2.30 3.25
N THR A 73 6.19 -2.09 2.27
CA THR A 73 5.19 -1.02 2.35
C THR A 73 4.25 -1.27 3.51
N GLY A 74 3.84 -2.53 3.71
CA GLY A 74 3.00 -2.91 4.83
C GLY A 74 3.66 -2.61 6.16
N ALA A 75 4.96 -2.89 6.29
CA ALA A 75 5.72 -2.58 7.51
C ALA A 75 5.79 -1.08 7.75
N SER A 76 6.00 -0.29 6.69
CA SER A 76 6.02 1.17 6.81
C SER A 76 4.68 1.71 7.27
N LEU A 77 3.59 1.18 6.72
CA LEU A 77 2.24 1.61 7.11
C LEU A 77 1.92 1.23 8.54
N LYS A 78 2.39 0.06 9.00
CA LYS A 78 2.21 -0.32 10.40
C LYS A 78 2.96 0.63 11.32
N ARG A 79 4.19 1.00 10.96
CA ARG A 79 4.96 1.96 11.73
C ARG A 79 4.26 3.32 11.76
N LEU A 80 3.72 3.75 10.61
CA LEU A 80 2.97 5.00 10.52
C LEU A 80 1.77 4.97 11.46
N GLN A 81 1.02 3.87 11.47
CA GLN A 81 -0.14 3.70 12.34
C GLN A 81 0.27 3.86 13.81
N ILE A 82 1.33 3.16 14.22
CA ILE A 82 1.77 3.20 15.61
C ILE A 82 2.21 4.60 16.01
N LEU A 83 2.98 5.27 15.15
CA LEU A 83 3.44 6.63 15.44
C LEU A 83 2.28 7.60 15.55
N ALA A 84 1.27 7.47 14.70
CA ALA A 84 0.08 8.31 14.79
C ALA A 84 -0.69 8.05 16.07
N GLU A 85 -0.83 6.79 16.48
CA GLU A 85 -1.52 6.42 17.70
C GLU A 85 -0.79 6.96 18.93
N GLU A 86 0.54 7.08 18.85
CA GLU A 86 1.35 7.59 19.95
C GLU A 86 1.55 9.10 19.91
N ASN A 87 0.93 9.77 18.93
CA ASN A 87 1.10 11.21 18.71
C ASN A 87 2.57 11.59 18.46
N ASN A 88 3.34 10.70 17.88
CA ASN A 88 4.74 10.91 17.59
C ASN A 88 4.89 11.25 16.11
N THR A 89 4.89 12.54 15.79
CA THR A 89 4.77 13.00 14.40
C THR A 89 6.09 13.26 13.70
N GLY A 90 7.22 13.08 14.38
CA GLY A 90 8.52 13.48 13.85
C GLY A 90 8.92 12.82 12.53
N GLU A 91 8.51 11.56 12.31
CA GLU A 91 8.90 10.83 11.11
C GLU A 91 7.75 10.54 10.16
N ILE A 92 6.53 10.94 10.55
CA ILE A 92 5.34 10.55 9.78
C ILE A 92 5.41 11.02 8.33
N GLN A 93 5.83 12.27 8.10
CA GLN A 93 5.88 12.80 6.74
C GLN A 93 6.83 12.00 5.85
N LYS A 94 7.99 11.63 6.38
CA LYS A 94 8.95 10.82 5.63
C LYS A 94 8.38 9.45 5.26
N ILE A 95 7.64 8.85 6.20
CA ILE A 95 7.04 7.54 5.94
C ILE A 95 5.97 7.66 4.87
N ILE A 96 5.13 8.71 4.92
CA ILE A 96 4.11 8.92 3.89
C ILE A 96 4.77 9.08 2.52
N GLN A 97 5.84 9.85 2.43
CA GLN A 97 6.55 10.04 1.17
C GLN A 97 7.12 8.73 0.63
N SER A 98 7.68 7.91 1.52
CA SER A 98 8.22 6.61 1.14
C SER A 98 7.11 5.68 0.64
N VAL A 99 5.98 5.64 1.34
CA VAL A 99 4.84 4.81 0.96
C VAL A 99 4.30 5.25 -0.40
N GLU A 100 4.16 6.57 -0.61
CA GLU A 100 3.70 7.10 -1.89
C GLU A 100 4.59 6.64 -3.02
N LYS A 101 5.90 6.76 -2.85
CA LYS A 101 6.85 6.37 -3.89
C LYS A 101 6.78 4.88 -4.17
N GLU A 102 6.67 4.05 -3.12
CA GLU A 102 6.57 2.61 -3.29
C GLU A 102 5.31 2.21 -4.02
N LEU A 103 4.18 2.85 -3.69
CA LEU A 103 2.91 2.56 -4.35
C LEU A 103 2.96 2.98 -5.81
N GLU A 104 3.54 4.13 -6.13
CA GLU A 104 3.69 4.58 -7.51
C GLU A 104 4.55 3.62 -8.30
N THR A 105 5.65 3.16 -7.71
CA THR A 105 6.54 2.22 -8.37
C THR A 105 5.82 0.91 -8.67
N MET A 106 5.03 0.41 -7.72
CA MET A 106 4.33 -0.85 -7.89
C MET A 106 3.16 -0.76 -8.86
N SER A 107 2.59 0.44 -9.06
CA SER A 107 1.47 0.58 -9.96
C SER A 107 1.84 0.24 -11.41
N VAL A 108 3.11 0.38 -11.78
CA VAL A 108 3.56 0.10 -13.15
C VAL A 108 3.42 -1.39 -13.50
N PRO A 109 4.06 -2.33 -12.77
CA PRO A 109 3.90 -3.74 -13.13
C PRO A 109 2.49 -4.24 -12.94
N LEU A 110 1.73 -3.68 -11.99
CA LEU A 110 0.34 -4.09 -11.80
C LEU A 110 -0.52 -3.66 -12.98
N THR A 111 -0.31 -2.44 -13.47
CA THR A 111 -1.02 -1.96 -14.66
C THR A 111 -0.67 -2.80 -15.88
N ASP A 112 0.61 -3.13 -16.04
CA ASP A 112 1.05 -3.97 -17.15
C ASP A 112 0.38 -5.33 -17.10
N PHE A 113 0.26 -5.92 -15.92
CA PHE A 113 -0.41 -7.22 -15.79
C PHE A 113 -1.87 -7.15 -16.21
N VAL A 114 -2.58 -6.10 -15.79
CA VAL A 114 -3.99 -5.94 -16.12
C VAL A 114 -4.17 -5.78 -17.62
N ASN A 115 -3.23 -5.13 -18.29
CA ASN A 115 -3.31 -4.86 -19.73
C ASN A 115 -2.74 -5.99 -20.59
N SER A 116 -2.22 -7.04 -19.99
CA SER A 116 -1.61 -8.14 -20.74
C SER A 116 -2.64 -9.12 -21.33
#